data_b3f18256882646d414db7aabef48fb9d
#
_entry.id   b3f18256882646d414db7aabef48fb9d
#
_cell.length_a   1.000
_cell.length_b   1.000
_cell.length_c   1.000
_cell.angle_alpha   90.00
_cell.angle_beta   90.00
_cell.angle_gamma   90.00
#
_symmetry.space_group_name_H-M   'P 1'
#
loop_
_entity.id
_entity.type
_entity.pdbx_description
1 polymer ?
#
loop_
_entity_poly.entity_id
_entity_poly.type
_entity_poly.pdbx_seq_one_letter_code
_entity_poly.pdbx_strand_id
1 'polypeptide(L)'
;MKQKLCPRALLALLMVLALVFTGCGGVTDTVQDAAPEVLEEARTPQQTQAEGTIALPGTEDSGKTPDEAGQYSSRDEVALYLHLYGHLPDNFITKQRAKELGWDSQKGNLWEVAPGMSIGGDRFGNYEELLPVKDGRKYYECDIDYEGGFRGAKRIVFSNDGLIYYTEDHYESFELLYGRE
;
A
#
# COMPACT_ATOMS: atom_id res chain seq x y z
N MET A 1 17.54 -45.68 22.06
CA MET A 1 16.43 -46.34 21.32
C MET A 1 15.13 -46.10 22.04
N LYS A 2 14.29 -45.20 21.56
CA LYS A 2 12.81 -45.15 21.75
C LYS A 2 12.29 -44.01 20.89
N GLN A 3 11.83 -44.37 19.69
CA GLN A 3 11.08 -43.51 18.79
C GLN A 3 9.70 -43.28 19.40
N LYS A 4 9.26 -42.03 19.46
CA LYS A 4 7.85 -41.70 19.71
C LYS A 4 7.20 -41.25 18.39
N LEU A 5 6.34 -42.12 17.89
CA LEU A 5 5.47 -41.93 16.75
C LEU A 5 4.41 -40.85 17.07
N CYS A 6 4.26 -39.91 16.18
CA CYS A 6 3.08 -38.99 16.19
C CYS A 6 1.88 -39.68 15.54
N PRO A 7 0.69 -39.62 16.14
CA PRO A 7 -0.52 -40.08 15.47
C PRO A 7 -1.08 -38.97 14.56
N ARG A 8 -1.14 -39.29 13.28
CA ARG A 8 -1.99 -38.62 12.31
C ARG A 8 -3.45 -38.92 12.66
N ALA A 9 -4.25 -37.92 12.91
CA ALA A 9 -5.69 -38.05 12.88
C ALA A 9 -6.26 -37.32 11.66
N LEU A 10 -6.68 -38.13 10.73
CA LEU A 10 -7.48 -37.87 9.57
C LEU A 10 -8.92 -37.54 10.03
N LEU A 11 -9.46 -36.41 9.64
CA LEU A 11 -10.93 -36.26 9.59
C LEU A 11 -11.33 -35.45 8.35
N ALA A 12 -11.70 -36.20 7.33
CA ALA A 12 -12.46 -35.70 6.21
C ALA A 12 -13.94 -35.61 6.63
N LEU A 13 -14.57 -34.45 6.43
CA LEU A 13 -16.03 -34.37 6.44
C LEU A 13 -16.50 -33.57 5.22
N LEU A 14 -16.95 -34.30 4.24
CA LEU A 14 -17.79 -33.86 3.13
C LEU A 14 -19.14 -33.35 3.67
N MET A 15 -19.53 -32.12 3.31
CA MET A 15 -20.94 -31.77 3.23
C MET A 15 -21.21 -31.06 1.92
N VAL A 16 -21.74 -31.85 0.99
CA VAL A 16 -22.46 -31.43 -0.20
C VAL A 16 -23.85 -31.00 0.24
N LEU A 17 -24.23 -29.75 -0.05
CA LEU A 17 -25.65 -29.38 -0.05
C LEU A 17 -25.96 -28.54 -1.27
N ALA A 18 -26.50 -29.21 -2.29
CA ALA A 18 -27.13 -28.62 -3.46
C ALA A 18 -28.53 -28.08 -3.05
N LEU A 19 -28.81 -26.83 -3.36
CA LEU A 19 -30.18 -26.34 -3.45
C LEU A 19 -30.38 -25.65 -4.78
N VAL A 20 -31.08 -26.36 -5.64
CA VAL A 20 -31.69 -25.93 -6.88
C VAL A 20 -32.92 -25.08 -6.52
N PHE A 21 -33.01 -23.85 -7.00
CA PHE A 21 -34.27 -23.14 -7.11
C PHE A 21 -34.45 -22.68 -8.57
N THR A 22 -35.32 -23.43 -9.24
CA THR A 22 -35.96 -23.09 -10.52
C THR A 22 -37.12 -22.15 -10.21
N GLY A 23 -37.20 -21.03 -10.90
CA GLY A 23 -38.34 -20.12 -10.83
C GLY A 23 -38.49 -19.37 -12.16
N CYS A 24 -39.37 -19.86 -12.99
CA CYS A 24 -39.80 -19.35 -14.29
C CYS A 24 -40.93 -18.30 -14.11
N GLY A 25 -41.00 -17.35 -15.05
CA GLY A 25 -42.16 -16.49 -15.32
C GLY A 25 -41.70 -15.04 -15.59
N GLY A 26 -41.81 -14.42 -16.70
CA GLY A 26 -42.77 -14.49 -17.78
C GLY A 26 -43.33 -13.10 -18.05
N VAL A 27 -43.31 -12.71 -19.34
CA VAL A 27 -44.28 -11.83 -20.07
C VAL A 27 -43.98 -10.33 -20.10
N THR A 28 -43.50 -9.85 -21.28
CA THR A 28 -44.05 -8.87 -22.24
C THR A 28 -44.57 -7.53 -21.70
N ASP A 29 -44.18 -6.40 -22.27
CA ASP A 29 -44.78 -5.80 -23.45
C ASP A 29 -44.03 -4.54 -23.94
N THR A 30 -43.87 -4.45 -25.22
CA THR A 30 -43.81 -3.47 -26.25
C THR A 30 -44.34 -2.07 -25.89
N VAL A 31 -43.72 -1.01 -26.41
CA VAL A 31 -44.20 0.09 -27.31
C VAL A 31 -43.03 1.11 -27.38
N GLN A 32 -42.29 1.31 -28.46
CA GLN A 32 -42.39 2.13 -29.63
C GLN A 32 -42.90 3.56 -29.32
N ASP A 33 -42.08 4.61 -29.49
CA ASP A 33 -42.14 5.49 -30.64
C ASP A 33 -41.34 6.81 -30.44
N ALA A 34 -40.79 7.29 -31.59
CA ALA A 34 -40.58 8.67 -32.03
C ALA A 34 -39.33 9.44 -31.53
N ALA A 35 -38.40 9.54 -32.44
CA ALA A 35 -37.54 10.73 -32.62
C ALA A 35 -38.35 11.92 -33.21
N PRO A 36 -37.83 13.16 -33.11
CA PRO A 36 -37.32 13.75 -34.34
C PRO A 36 -35.94 14.42 -34.22
N GLU A 37 -35.23 14.33 -35.36
CA GLU A 37 -34.14 15.19 -35.81
C GLU A 37 -34.44 16.68 -35.71
N VAL A 38 -33.40 17.50 -35.49
CA VAL A 38 -33.09 18.72 -36.25
C VAL A 38 -31.65 19.21 -35.99
N LEU A 39 -30.79 19.13 -37.04
CA LEU A 39 -29.83 20.12 -37.60
C LEU A 39 -28.79 20.76 -36.67
N GLU A 40 -27.50 20.35 -36.79
CA GLU A 40 -26.42 20.97 -37.59
C GLU A 40 -26.13 22.45 -37.30
N GLU A 41 -25.01 22.70 -36.64
CA GLU A 41 -24.08 23.74 -37.07
C GLU A 41 -22.64 23.44 -36.67
N ALA A 42 -21.81 23.37 -37.66
CA ALA A 42 -20.39 23.14 -37.63
C ALA A 42 -19.65 24.37 -37.08
N ARG A 43 -18.71 24.17 -36.16
CA ARG A 43 -17.52 25.01 -36.00
C ARG A 43 -16.35 24.23 -35.41
N THR A 44 -15.39 23.90 -36.25
CA THR A 44 -13.98 23.55 -35.95
C THR A 44 -13.13 24.78 -36.28
N PRO A 45 -11.87 24.87 -35.86
CA PRO A 45 -11.15 24.46 -34.66
C PRO A 45 -10.40 25.63 -33.99
N GLN A 46 -10.09 25.50 -32.70
CA GLN A 46 -8.91 26.18 -32.16
C GLN A 46 -8.15 25.24 -31.24
N GLN A 47 -7.02 24.83 -31.72
CA GLN A 47 -5.94 24.26 -30.91
C GLN A 47 -5.49 25.32 -29.91
N THR A 48 -5.66 25.01 -28.64
CA THR A 48 -4.90 25.65 -27.58
C THR A 48 -4.18 24.52 -26.86
N GLN A 49 -2.87 24.46 -27.04
CA GLN A 49 -1.97 23.68 -26.21
C GLN A 49 -2.14 24.14 -24.77
N ALA A 50 -2.69 23.29 -23.95
CA ALA A 50 -2.58 23.41 -22.51
C ALA A 50 -1.58 22.34 -22.06
N GLU A 51 -0.38 22.80 -21.71
CA GLU A 51 0.54 22.05 -20.89
C GLU A 51 -0.23 21.53 -19.68
N GLY A 52 -0.42 20.20 -19.65
CA GLY A 52 -1.01 19.53 -18.51
C GLY A 52 -0.01 19.51 -17.37
N THR A 53 -0.06 20.55 -16.55
CA THR A 53 0.47 20.47 -15.19
C THR A 53 -0.37 19.43 -14.48
N ILE A 54 0.21 18.25 -14.25
CA ILE A 54 -0.37 17.22 -13.40
C ILE A 54 -0.29 17.78 -11.98
N ALA A 55 -1.40 18.31 -11.48
CA ALA A 55 -1.56 18.68 -10.10
C ALA A 55 -1.54 17.38 -9.27
N LEU A 56 -0.49 17.20 -8.50
CA LEU A 56 -0.41 16.19 -7.44
C LEU A 56 -1.51 16.50 -6.40
N PRO A 57 -2.33 15.53 -5.98
CA PRO A 57 -3.31 15.76 -4.94
C PRO A 57 -2.61 15.86 -3.57
N GLY A 58 -2.74 17.00 -2.94
CA GLY A 58 -2.54 17.18 -1.49
C GLY A 58 -1.14 17.53 -1.04
N THR A 59 -0.68 18.77 -1.32
CA THR A 59 0.36 19.40 -0.53
C THR A 59 -0.05 20.82 -0.21
N GLU A 60 -0.77 20.99 0.88
CA GLU A 60 -0.68 22.21 1.68
C GLU A 60 0.36 21.97 2.77
N ASP A 61 1.63 22.00 2.43
CA ASP A 61 2.68 22.53 3.28
C ASP A 61 3.97 22.76 2.49
N SER A 62 4.39 24.04 2.48
CA SER A 62 5.70 24.61 2.22
C SER A 62 6.69 23.79 1.36
N GLY A 63 7.01 24.27 0.18
CA GLY A 63 8.10 23.81 -0.71
C GLY A 63 9.51 23.86 -0.08
N LYS A 64 9.67 23.30 1.10
CA LYS A 64 10.95 23.13 1.77
C LYS A 64 11.39 21.68 1.55
N THR A 65 12.45 21.50 0.81
CA THR A 65 13.16 20.23 0.73
C THR A 65 13.48 19.74 2.14
N PRO A 66 13.12 18.49 2.52
CA PRO A 66 13.49 17.94 3.82
C PRO A 66 15.01 17.95 3.98
N ASP A 67 15.48 18.22 5.19
CA ASP A 67 16.90 18.12 5.52
C ASP A 67 17.30 16.63 5.57
N GLU A 68 18.41 16.27 4.90
CA GLU A 68 18.90 14.89 4.91
C GLU A 68 19.26 14.38 6.29
N ALA A 69 19.67 15.26 7.21
CA ALA A 69 19.92 14.94 8.61
C ALA A 69 18.65 15.03 9.50
N GLY A 70 17.50 15.33 8.91
CA GLY A 70 16.23 15.45 9.63
C GLY A 70 15.64 14.11 10.06
N GLN A 71 14.70 14.18 11.01
CA GLN A 71 13.92 13.02 11.45
C GLN A 71 12.47 13.21 11.03
N TYR A 72 11.89 12.21 10.41
CA TYR A 72 10.56 12.27 9.83
C TYR A 72 9.76 11.02 10.19
N SER A 73 8.44 11.15 10.36
CA SER A 73 7.55 10.04 10.70
C SER A 73 6.24 10.04 9.93
N SER A 74 5.82 11.18 9.38
CA SER A 74 4.58 11.27 8.61
C SER A 74 4.73 10.67 7.21
N ARG A 75 3.59 10.26 6.64
CA ARG A 75 3.50 9.70 5.30
C ARG A 75 4.22 10.57 4.25
N ASP A 76 3.86 11.84 4.21
CA ASP A 76 4.28 12.72 3.12
C ASP A 76 5.76 13.12 3.25
N GLU A 77 6.24 13.36 4.48
CA GLU A 77 7.64 13.67 4.72
C GLU A 77 8.57 12.48 4.42
N VAL A 78 8.22 11.28 4.90
CA VAL A 78 9.01 10.07 4.67
C VAL A 78 9.00 9.68 3.19
N ALA A 79 7.84 9.80 2.51
CA ALA A 79 7.75 9.53 1.07
C ALA A 79 8.58 10.51 0.26
N LEU A 80 8.52 11.81 0.56
CA LEU A 80 9.33 12.83 -0.10
C LEU A 80 10.82 12.63 0.17
N TYR A 81 11.20 12.30 1.41
CA TYR A 81 12.58 11.99 1.77
C TYR A 81 13.13 10.80 0.97
N LEU A 82 12.39 9.69 0.93
CA LEU A 82 12.74 8.52 0.12
C LEU A 82 12.86 8.85 -1.36
N HIS A 83 11.96 9.70 -1.88
CA HIS A 83 11.99 10.13 -3.29
C HIS A 83 13.25 10.93 -3.64
N LEU A 84 13.70 11.79 -2.73
CA LEU A 84 14.84 12.67 -2.94
C LEU A 84 16.18 11.99 -2.66
N TYR A 85 16.26 11.19 -1.60
CA TYR A 85 17.53 10.65 -1.10
C TYR A 85 17.70 9.15 -1.36
N GLY A 86 16.63 8.40 -1.66
CA GLY A 86 16.71 6.97 -1.97
C GLY A 86 16.96 6.05 -0.78
N HIS A 87 16.95 6.57 0.43
CA HIS A 87 17.09 5.82 1.68
C HIS A 87 16.17 6.38 2.77
N LEU A 88 15.96 5.64 3.85
CA LEU A 88 15.20 6.10 5.01
C LEU A 88 15.99 7.13 5.84
N PRO A 89 15.30 8.07 6.52
CA PRO A 89 15.89 8.91 7.54
C PRO A 89 16.56 8.11 8.67
N ASP A 90 17.53 8.71 9.37
CA ASP A 90 18.32 8.05 10.42
C ASP A 90 17.50 7.62 11.65
N ASN A 91 16.27 8.12 11.81
CA ASN A 91 15.36 7.67 12.86
C ASN A 91 14.63 6.35 12.55
N PHE A 92 15.02 5.62 11.49
CA PHE A 92 14.51 4.29 11.19
C PHE A 92 15.58 3.22 11.46
N ILE A 93 15.17 2.13 12.11
CA ILE A 93 16.01 0.95 12.36
C ILE A 93 15.29 -0.32 11.96
N THR A 94 16.04 -1.34 11.52
CA THR A 94 15.48 -2.64 11.18
C THR A 94 14.96 -3.38 12.40
N LYS A 95 14.02 -4.31 12.20
CA LYS A 95 13.52 -5.21 13.24
C LYS A 95 14.65 -5.97 13.94
N GLN A 96 15.68 -6.36 13.18
CA GLN A 96 16.86 -7.02 13.75
C GLN A 96 17.59 -6.09 14.72
N ARG A 97 17.87 -4.86 14.27
CA ARG A 97 18.58 -3.88 15.12
C ARG A 97 17.78 -3.52 16.36
N ALA A 98 16.48 -3.34 16.25
CA ALA A 98 15.61 -3.09 17.40
C ALA A 98 15.65 -4.23 18.42
N LYS A 99 15.61 -5.49 17.98
CA LYS A 99 15.72 -6.67 18.84
C LYS A 99 17.07 -6.76 19.56
N GLU A 100 18.17 -6.41 18.90
CA GLU A 100 19.50 -6.33 19.51
C GLU A 100 19.57 -5.31 20.64
N LEU A 101 18.75 -4.25 20.56
CA LEU A 101 18.59 -3.24 21.61
C LEU A 101 17.63 -3.65 22.73
N GLY A 102 16.92 -4.79 22.59
CA GLY A 102 15.98 -5.29 23.59
C GLY A 102 14.51 -5.06 23.26
N TRP A 103 14.18 -4.64 22.01
CA TRP A 103 12.79 -4.51 21.59
C TRP A 103 12.08 -5.86 21.54
N ASP A 104 10.88 -5.86 22.13
CA ASP A 104 9.93 -6.96 22.09
C ASP A 104 8.60 -6.42 21.52
N SER A 105 8.21 -6.91 20.35
CA SER A 105 7.00 -6.46 19.68
C SER A 105 5.72 -6.70 20.48
N GLN A 106 5.72 -7.66 21.40
CA GLN A 106 4.57 -7.97 22.26
C GLN A 106 4.48 -7.04 23.48
N LYS A 107 5.52 -6.27 23.76
CA LYS A 107 5.54 -5.29 24.86
C LYS A 107 5.33 -3.86 24.36
N GLY A 108 5.51 -3.59 23.06
CA GLY A 108 5.44 -2.24 22.54
C GLY A 108 6.52 -1.32 23.07
N ASN A 109 7.68 -1.86 23.46
CA ASN A 109 8.72 -1.15 24.22
C ASN A 109 9.81 -0.52 23.34
N LEU A 110 9.54 -0.22 22.06
CA LEU A 110 10.58 0.28 21.15
C LEU A 110 11.21 1.59 21.69
N TRP A 111 10.41 2.54 22.12
CA TRP A 111 10.94 3.82 22.63
C TRP A 111 11.59 3.74 24.01
N GLU A 112 11.40 2.66 24.76
CA GLU A 112 12.15 2.39 25.98
C GLU A 112 13.62 2.02 25.69
N VAL A 113 13.85 1.29 24.57
CA VAL A 113 15.16 0.77 24.17
C VAL A 113 15.82 1.55 23.02
N ALA A 114 15.04 2.28 22.25
CA ALA A 114 15.46 3.13 21.12
C ALA A 114 14.53 4.36 21.02
N PRO A 115 14.69 5.36 21.89
CA PRO A 115 13.81 6.53 21.91
C PRO A 115 13.78 7.29 20.58
N GLY A 116 12.56 7.64 20.10
CA GLY A 116 12.35 8.39 18.87
C GLY A 116 12.54 7.59 17.59
N MET A 117 12.92 6.30 17.67
CA MET A 117 13.11 5.45 16.51
C MET A 117 11.80 4.81 16.03
N SER A 118 11.72 4.57 14.74
CA SER A 118 10.68 3.79 14.06
C SER A 118 11.27 2.53 13.42
N ILE A 119 10.45 1.52 13.20
CA ILE A 119 10.89 0.30 12.50
C ILE A 119 10.85 0.56 10.98
N GLY A 120 11.96 0.30 10.29
CA GLY A 120 12.03 0.44 8.83
C GLY A 120 13.30 -0.16 8.24
N GLY A 121 13.25 -0.36 6.88
CA GLY A 121 14.36 -0.93 6.12
C GLY A 121 14.36 -2.45 6.02
N ASP A 122 13.39 -3.13 6.62
CA ASP A 122 13.24 -4.58 6.43
C ASP A 122 12.66 -4.92 5.05
N ARG A 123 12.99 -6.11 4.52
CA ARG A 123 12.46 -6.61 3.26
C ARG A 123 10.96 -6.84 3.34
N PHE A 124 10.22 -6.30 2.35
CA PHE A 124 8.82 -6.63 2.10
C PHE A 124 8.72 -7.70 1.01
N GLY A 125 7.98 -8.79 1.27
CA GLY A 125 7.99 -9.98 0.42
C GLY A 125 7.15 -9.89 -0.85
N ASN A 126 6.11 -9.04 -0.90
CA ASN A 126 5.13 -8.92 -2.01
C ASN A 126 4.65 -10.29 -2.53
N TYR A 127 4.37 -11.24 -1.62
CA TYR A 127 4.02 -12.62 -1.99
C TYR A 127 2.65 -12.72 -2.66
N GLU A 128 1.74 -11.81 -2.36
CA GLU A 128 0.41 -11.68 -2.96
C GLU A 128 0.45 -10.95 -4.30
N GLU A 129 1.62 -10.46 -4.74
CA GLU A 129 1.84 -9.72 -5.99
C GLU A 129 0.92 -8.49 -6.15
N LEU A 130 0.56 -7.85 -5.04
CA LEU A 130 -0.26 -6.63 -5.05
C LEU A 130 0.52 -5.41 -5.58
N LEU A 131 1.85 -5.46 -5.53
CA LEU A 131 2.74 -4.46 -6.11
C LEU A 131 3.40 -5.00 -7.38
N PRO A 132 3.75 -4.14 -8.36
CA PRO A 132 4.31 -4.56 -9.64
C PRO A 132 5.56 -5.41 -9.49
N VAL A 133 5.58 -6.57 -10.13
CA VAL A 133 6.73 -7.48 -10.19
C VAL A 133 7.63 -7.11 -11.38
N LYS A 134 8.95 -7.04 -11.13
CA LYS A 134 9.96 -6.80 -12.15
C LYS A 134 11.26 -7.51 -11.77
N ASP A 135 11.98 -8.00 -12.75
CA ASP A 135 13.27 -8.64 -12.49
C ASP A 135 14.25 -7.69 -11.78
N GLY A 136 14.85 -8.18 -10.69
CA GLY A 136 15.75 -7.41 -9.84
C GLY A 136 15.07 -6.41 -8.88
N ARG A 137 13.75 -6.19 -8.96
CA ARG A 137 13.04 -5.32 -8.04
C ARG A 137 12.95 -5.94 -6.66
N LYS A 138 13.23 -5.11 -5.66
CA LYS A 138 13.17 -5.48 -4.25
C LYS A 138 12.39 -4.43 -3.51
N TYR A 139 11.45 -4.87 -2.68
CA TYR A 139 10.67 -3.98 -1.82
C TYR A 139 11.17 -4.00 -0.38
N TYR A 140 11.03 -2.87 0.29
CA TYR A 140 11.34 -2.64 1.70
C TYR A 140 10.16 -1.91 2.34
N GLU A 141 10.04 -1.98 3.66
CA GLU A 141 8.96 -1.36 4.40
C GLU A 141 9.45 -0.46 5.52
N CYS A 142 8.63 0.51 5.92
CA CYS A 142 8.83 1.27 7.15
C CYS A 142 7.48 1.67 7.77
N ASP A 143 7.50 1.86 9.11
CA ASP A 143 6.35 2.32 9.87
C ASP A 143 6.12 3.81 9.64
N ILE A 144 4.85 4.21 9.59
CA ILE A 144 4.42 5.60 9.44
C ILE A 144 3.56 5.99 10.65
N ASP A 145 3.70 7.26 11.09
CA ASP A 145 2.98 7.83 12.23
C ASP A 145 3.17 6.98 13.52
N TYR A 146 4.40 6.48 13.74
CA TYR A 146 4.69 5.77 14.98
C TYR A 146 5.00 6.73 16.10
N GLU A 147 4.25 6.66 17.19
CA GLU A 147 4.33 7.52 18.37
C GLU A 147 4.67 6.74 19.66
N GLY A 148 5.36 5.61 19.51
CA GLY A 148 5.65 4.70 20.62
C GLY A 148 4.58 3.64 20.87
N GLY A 149 4.85 2.74 21.82
CA GLY A 149 3.94 1.64 22.14
C GLY A 149 3.90 0.54 21.08
N PHE A 150 2.69 0.04 20.78
CA PHE A 150 2.50 -0.98 19.75
C PHE A 150 2.52 -0.36 18.36
N ARG A 151 3.09 -1.09 17.40
CA ARG A 151 3.12 -0.65 15.99
C ARG A 151 1.70 -0.62 15.41
N GLY A 152 1.35 0.49 14.75
CA GLY A 152 0.11 0.64 14.01
C GLY A 152 0.10 -0.16 12.69
N ALA A 153 -0.91 0.09 11.82
CA ALA A 153 -1.05 -0.55 10.51
C ALA A 153 -0.36 0.21 9.37
N LYS A 154 -0.18 1.52 9.52
CA LYS A 154 0.33 2.40 8.46
C LYS A 154 1.78 2.09 8.08
N ARG A 155 2.03 1.96 6.77
CA ARG A 155 3.37 1.68 6.21
C ARG A 155 3.63 2.47 4.95
N ILE A 156 4.91 2.73 4.70
CA ILE A 156 5.41 2.93 3.35
C ILE A 156 6.12 1.66 2.92
N VAL A 157 5.84 1.21 1.68
CA VAL A 157 6.57 0.15 0.99
C VAL A 157 7.26 0.78 -0.21
N PHE A 158 8.58 0.67 -0.28
CA PHE A 158 9.37 1.30 -1.34
C PHE A 158 10.30 0.31 -2.02
N SER A 159 10.56 0.54 -3.31
CA SER A 159 11.41 -0.33 -4.12
C SER A 159 12.80 0.24 -4.32
N ASN A 160 13.77 -0.64 -4.62
CA ASN A 160 15.13 -0.25 -4.99
C ASN A 160 15.23 0.48 -6.34
N ASP A 161 14.13 0.56 -7.11
CA ASP A 161 14.06 1.25 -8.41
C ASP A 161 13.09 2.45 -8.41
N GLY A 162 12.70 2.96 -7.21
CA GLY A 162 12.09 4.26 -7.02
C GLY A 162 10.57 4.30 -6.92
N LEU A 163 9.88 3.14 -6.82
CA LEU A 163 8.45 3.12 -6.49
C LEU A 163 8.27 3.30 -4.99
N ILE A 164 7.32 4.14 -4.59
CA ILE A 164 7.00 4.41 -3.18
C ILE A 164 5.48 4.33 -3.04
N TYR A 165 5.02 3.39 -2.23
CA TYR A 165 3.61 3.12 -1.96
C TYR A 165 3.29 3.37 -0.48
N TYR A 166 2.07 3.80 -0.21
CA TYR A 166 1.51 3.89 1.13
C TYR A 166 0.40 2.85 1.31
N THR A 167 0.29 2.31 2.50
CA THR A 167 -0.82 1.49 2.96
C THR A 167 -1.23 1.94 4.37
N GLU A 168 -2.53 2.08 4.61
CA GLU A 168 -3.07 2.40 5.94
C GLU A 168 -3.69 1.20 6.66
N ASP A 169 -3.89 0.10 5.93
CA ASP A 169 -4.66 -1.09 6.30
C ASP A 169 -3.80 -2.36 6.44
N HIS A 170 -2.49 -2.19 6.71
CA HIS A 170 -1.54 -3.29 6.90
C HIS A 170 -1.42 -4.20 5.68
N TYR A 171 -1.22 -3.57 4.50
CA TYR A 171 -0.92 -4.17 3.20
C TYR A 171 -2.15 -4.76 2.46
N GLU A 172 -3.39 -4.46 2.85
CA GLU A 172 -4.58 -4.86 2.11
C GLU A 172 -4.76 -4.04 0.83
N SER A 173 -4.38 -2.76 0.88
CA SER A 173 -4.38 -1.86 -0.29
C SER A 173 -3.14 -0.98 -0.33
N PHE A 174 -2.83 -0.44 -1.54
CA PHE A 174 -1.68 0.42 -1.76
C PHE A 174 -2.03 1.64 -2.61
N GLU A 175 -1.54 2.80 -2.18
CA GLU A 175 -1.57 4.05 -2.93
C GLU A 175 -0.16 4.36 -3.45
N LEU A 176 0.01 4.53 -4.78
CA LEU A 176 1.30 4.96 -5.35
C LEU A 176 1.51 6.44 -5.05
N LEU A 177 2.57 6.77 -4.32
CA LEU A 177 2.95 8.15 -4.00
C LEU A 177 3.99 8.69 -4.98
N TYR A 178 5.02 7.90 -5.30
CA TYR A 178 6.11 8.29 -6.20
C TYR A 178 6.54 7.13 -7.10
N GLY A 179 7.08 7.49 -8.25
CA GLY A 179 7.58 6.57 -9.27
C GLY A 179 6.59 6.36 -10.42
N ARG A 180 6.98 5.49 -11.36
CA ARG A 180 6.14 5.05 -12.48
C ARG A 180 6.27 3.55 -12.62
N GLU A 181 5.15 2.85 -12.67
CA GLU A 181 5.08 1.41 -12.89
C GLU A 181 5.56 1.01 -14.29
#